data_5ba54e5e2046feeee99c3cb30cf20066
#
_entry.id   5ba54e5e2046feeee99c3cb30cf20066
#
_cell.length_a   1.000
_cell.length_b   1.000
_cell.length_c   1.000
_cell.angle_alpha   90.00
_cell.angle_beta   90.00
_cell.angle_gamma   90.00
#
_symmetry.space_group_name_H-M   'P 1'
#
loop_
_entity.id
_entity.type
_entity.pdbx_description
1 polymer ?
#
loop_
_entity_poly.entity_id
_entity_poly.type
_entity_poly.pdbx_seq_one_letter_code
_entity_poly.pdbx_strand_id
1 'polypeptide(L)'
;LGKYVPETKGSDKEYLKIKDILAHQAGLKSWIPFYKETLDAYGYPRTDIYNKTASGKFSIKVSDNLYMKKDWVDTMWKRILYSPLENRGKYVYSDLDFILLQKMVENVTKQTLDQYVYKEFYQPLGMNSTAYNAKLKWPKKEIAPTEIDNYFRHQVVQGYVHDMGAAMYGGVSGHAGIFSTPNDIGVLFQMLLNGGVYNGKRYFQKTTVDLFTAKNSFISRRGLGFDKPETNAGKGSPCCDNASKKTFGHQGFTGTCVWADPESNLVFVFLSNRTYPTAENKLINSSLNVREVAQQYIYKSLGIASKSRN
;
A
#
# COMPACT_ATOMS: atom_id res chain seq x y z
N LEU A 1 18.89 -8.20 2.12
CA LEU A 1 18.03 -7.61 3.13
C LEU A 1 18.72 -7.54 4.49
N GLY A 2 19.41 -8.59 4.94
CA GLY A 2 20.05 -8.71 6.25
C GLY A 2 21.01 -7.59 6.66
N LYS A 3 21.59 -6.86 5.67
CA LYS A 3 22.39 -5.66 5.94
C LYS A 3 21.56 -4.54 6.62
N TYR A 4 20.28 -4.40 6.29
CA TYR A 4 19.41 -3.32 6.76
C TYR A 4 18.34 -3.80 7.76
N VAL A 5 18.05 -5.09 7.75
CA VAL A 5 17.11 -5.75 8.66
C VAL A 5 17.84 -6.91 9.34
N PRO A 6 18.70 -6.62 10.35
CA PRO A 6 19.49 -7.64 11.04
C PRO A 6 18.65 -8.76 11.65
N GLU A 7 17.38 -8.49 11.96
CA GLU A 7 16.42 -9.47 12.48
C GLU A 7 16.14 -10.62 11.52
N THR A 8 16.51 -10.48 10.23
CA THR A 8 16.38 -11.55 9.23
C THR A 8 17.55 -12.52 9.21
N LYS A 9 18.63 -12.23 9.96
CA LYS A 9 19.81 -13.10 10.01
C LYS A 9 19.44 -14.51 10.47
N GLY A 10 20.02 -15.50 9.79
CA GLY A 10 19.74 -16.90 10.03
C GLY A 10 18.42 -17.40 9.41
N SER A 11 17.65 -16.56 8.76
CA SER A 11 16.49 -16.95 7.96
C SER A 11 16.81 -16.92 6.46
N ASP A 12 15.97 -17.56 5.65
CA ASP A 12 16.08 -17.49 4.17
C ASP A 12 15.81 -16.10 3.59
N LYS A 13 15.31 -15.15 4.42
CA LYS A 13 15.08 -13.75 4.05
C LYS A 13 16.34 -12.89 4.11
N GLU A 14 17.37 -13.32 4.83
CA GLU A 14 18.62 -12.57 4.97
C GLU A 14 19.22 -12.15 3.63
N TYR A 15 19.19 -13.06 2.65
CA TYR A 15 19.83 -12.88 1.34
C TYR A 15 18.90 -12.29 0.28
N LEU A 16 17.68 -11.91 0.61
CA LEU A 16 16.76 -11.29 -0.34
C LEU A 16 17.33 -9.95 -0.83
N LYS A 17 17.27 -9.75 -2.14
CA LYS A 17 17.65 -8.49 -2.77
C LYS A 17 16.50 -7.49 -2.67
N ILE A 18 16.79 -6.27 -2.22
CA ILE A 18 15.79 -5.20 -2.09
C ILE A 18 15.09 -4.93 -3.43
N LYS A 19 15.82 -5.00 -4.55
CA LYS A 19 15.24 -4.87 -5.89
C LYS A 19 14.17 -5.92 -6.16
N ASP A 20 14.38 -7.16 -5.77
CA ASP A 20 13.43 -8.26 -5.99
C ASP A 20 12.19 -8.11 -5.09
N ILE A 21 12.38 -7.62 -3.86
CA ILE A 21 11.30 -7.27 -2.94
C ILE A 21 10.43 -6.15 -3.54
N LEU A 22 11.03 -5.05 -3.97
CA LEU A 22 10.32 -3.92 -4.60
C LEU A 22 9.57 -4.31 -5.88
N ALA A 23 10.03 -5.35 -6.60
CA ALA A 23 9.42 -5.85 -7.82
C ALA A 23 8.46 -7.02 -7.60
N HIS A 24 8.19 -7.43 -6.35
CA HIS A 24 7.39 -8.60 -5.99
C HIS A 24 7.90 -9.92 -6.61
N GLN A 25 9.21 -10.13 -6.58
CA GLN A 25 9.90 -11.29 -7.17
C GLN A 25 10.80 -12.01 -6.16
N ALA A 26 10.71 -11.64 -4.89
CA ALA A 26 11.52 -12.20 -3.81
C ALA A 26 11.11 -13.62 -3.40
N GLY A 27 9.97 -14.13 -3.89
CA GLY A 27 9.46 -15.47 -3.59
C GLY A 27 8.65 -15.55 -2.31
N LEU A 28 8.27 -14.42 -1.74
CA LEU A 28 7.44 -14.35 -0.55
C LEU A 28 5.99 -14.80 -0.85
N LYS A 29 5.29 -15.29 0.16
CA LYS A 29 3.85 -15.51 0.10
C LYS A 29 3.12 -14.20 -0.16
N SER A 30 1.99 -14.24 -0.85
CA SER A 30 1.19 -13.03 -1.12
C SER A 30 0.75 -12.33 0.16
N TRP A 31 0.33 -13.08 1.17
CA TRP A 31 -0.06 -12.58 2.49
C TRP A 31 -0.11 -13.71 3.52
N ILE A 32 -0.18 -13.34 4.81
CA ILE A 32 -0.41 -14.28 5.92
C ILE A 32 -1.64 -13.78 6.71
N PRO A 33 -2.71 -14.57 6.81
CA PRO A 33 -3.94 -14.17 7.51
C PRO A 33 -3.77 -14.22 9.04
N PHE A 34 -2.89 -13.41 9.60
CA PHE A 34 -2.53 -13.40 11.03
C PHE A 34 -3.76 -13.35 11.94
N TYR A 35 -4.79 -12.58 11.55
CA TYR A 35 -5.98 -12.39 12.37
C TYR A 35 -6.72 -13.71 12.65
N LYS A 36 -6.70 -14.67 11.70
CA LYS A 36 -7.42 -15.94 11.86
C LYS A 36 -6.94 -16.76 13.07
N GLU A 37 -5.64 -16.70 13.37
CA GLU A 37 -5.06 -17.39 14.53
C GLU A 37 -5.46 -16.73 15.86
N THR A 38 -6.03 -15.52 15.81
CA THR A 38 -6.41 -14.72 16.96
C THR A 38 -7.90 -14.74 17.27
N LEU A 39 -8.66 -15.51 16.49
CA LEU A 39 -10.11 -15.69 16.69
C LEU A 39 -10.38 -16.97 17.47
N ASP A 40 -11.48 -16.97 18.20
CA ASP A 40 -12.03 -18.17 18.83
C ASP A 40 -12.80 -19.05 17.83
N ALA A 41 -13.37 -20.16 18.32
CA ALA A 41 -14.12 -21.10 17.50
C ALA A 41 -15.40 -20.51 16.87
N TYR A 42 -15.87 -19.37 17.37
CA TYR A 42 -17.05 -18.65 16.89
C TYR A 42 -16.69 -17.48 15.97
N GLY A 43 -15.40 -17.25 15.70
CA GLY A 43 -14.91 -16.16 14.86
C GLY A 43 -14.74 -14.82 15.59
N TYR A 44 -14.82 -14.77 16.90
CA TYR A 44 -14.60 -13.54 17.67
C TYR A 44 -13.16 -13.37 18.15
N PRO A 45 -12.66 -12.13 18.31
CA PRO A 45 -11.34 -11.86 18.88
C PRO A 45 -11.18 -12.49 20.28
N ARG A 46 -10.17 -13.35 20.44
CA ARG A 46 -9.87 -14.05 21.68
C ARG A 46 -9.50 -13.10 22.81
N THR A 47 -10.04 -13.28 23.99
CA THR A 47 -9.82 -12.41 25.16
C THR A 47 -8.42 -12.51 25.77
N ASP A 48 -7.68 -13.56 25.50
CA ASP A 48 -6.27 -13.69 25.89
C ASP A 48 -5.31 -12.90 24.97
N ILE A 49 -5.80 -12.49 23.78
CA ILE A 49 -5.05 -11.72 22.76
C ILE A 49 -5.58 -10.29 22.63
N TYR A 50 -6.87 -10.07 22.87
CA TYR A 50 -7.51 -8.77 22.72
C TYR A 50 -8.22 -8.31 24.01
N ASN A 51 -8.30 -6.98 24.17
CA ASN A 51 -9.07 -6.33 25.24
C ASN A 51 -9.82 -5.11 24.67
N LYS A 52 -10.93 -4.75 25.32
CA LYS A 52 -11.73 -3.56 24.95
C LYS A 52 -11.07 -2.25 25.37
N THR A 53 -10.19 -2.30 26.36
CA THR A 53 -9.50 -1.14 26.92
C THR A 53 -7.98 -1.29 26.78
N ALA A 54 -7.31 -0.15 26.56
CA ALA A 54 -5.85 -0.11 26.51
C ALA A 54 -5.24 -0.41 27.88
N SER A 55 -4.10 -1.11 27.87
CA SER A 55 -3.24 -1.31 29.04
C SER A 55 -1.80 -1.53 28.59
N GLY A 56 -0.83 -1.62 29.51
CA GLY A 56 0.55 -1.91 29.17
C GLY A 56 0.74 -3.22 28.38
N LYS A 57 -0.12 -4.20 28.61
CA LYS A 57 -0.13 -5.49 27.91
C LYS A 57 -0.89 -5.43 26.57
N PHE A 58 -2.01 -4.74 26.54
CA PHE A 58 -2.89 -4.60 25.38
C PHE A 58 -2.79 -3.16 24.84
N SER A 59 -1.70 -2.86 24.15
CA SER A 59 -1.37 -1.49 23.73
C SER A 59 -1.53 -1.25 22.22
N ILE A 60 -1.66 -2.30 21.40
CA ILE A 60 -1.80 -2.16 19.96
C ILE A 60 -3.27 -1.92 19.60
N LYS A 61 -3.61 -0.70 19.23
CA LYS A 61 -4.98 -0.34 18.84
C LYS A 61 -5.28 -0.86 17.45
N VAL A 62 -6.25 -1.77 17.33
CA VAL A 62 -6.68 -2.41 16.07
C VAL A 62 -7.91 -1.73 15.48
N SER A 63 -8.81 -1.26 16.36
CA SER A 63 -10.03 -0.51 16.02
C SER A 63 -10.64 0.12 17.28
N ASP A 64 -11.86 0.67 17.18
CA ASP A 64 -12.58 1.14 18.37
C ASP A 64 -12.79 -0.01 19.35
N ASN A 65 -12.43 0.23 20.61
CA ASN A 65 -12.58 -0.74 21.71
C ASN A 65 -12.00 -2.13 21.41
N LEU A 66 -10.90 -2.17 20.63
CA LEU A 66 -10.19 -3.41 20.35
C LEU A 66 -8.68 -3.15 20.36
N TYR A 67 -8.02 -3.64 21.41
CA TYR A 67 -6.58 -3.51 21.62
C TYR A 67 -5.94 -4.88 21.67
N MET A 68 -4.96 -5.12 20.80
CA MET A 68 -4.22 -6.37 20.74
C MET A 68 -3.05 -6.37 21.73
N LYS A 69 -2.71 -7.55 22.21
CA LYS A 69 -1.55 -7.79 23.04
C LYS A 69 -0.26 -7.44 22.29
N LYS A 70 0.63 -6.67 22.91
CA LYS A 70 1.87 -6.18 22.31
C LYS A 70 2.74 -7.30 21.74
N ASP A 71 2.91 -8.37 22.51
CA ASP A 71 3.80 -9.50 22.14
C ASP A 71 3.34 -10.25 20.89
N TRP A 72 2.09 -10.05 20.45
CA TRP A 72 1.57 -10.69 19.24
C TRP A 72 2.24 -10.15 17.96
N VAL A 73 2.75 -8.93 17.99
CA VAL A 73 3.54 -8.35 16.88
C VAL A 73 4.80 -9.17 16.63
N ASP A 74 5.48 -9.64 17.69
CA ASP A 74 6.65 -10.51 17.55
C ASP A 74 6.27 -11.88 16.97
N THR A 75 5.08 -12.38 17.30
CA THR A 75 4.56 -13.62 16.69
C THR A 75 4.33 -13.44 15.19
N MET A 76 3.70 -12.33 14.78
CA MET A 76 3.50 -12.02 13.36
C MET A 76 4.85 -11.91 12.62
N TRP A 77 5.83 -11.23 13.23
CA TRP A 77 7.17 -11.12 12.68
C TRP A 77 7.84 -12.49 12.49
N LYS A 78 7.77 -13.38 13.50
CA LYS A 78 8.27 -14.75 13.38
C LYS A 78 7.57 -15.53 12.27
N ARG A 79 6.24 -15.37 12.11
CA ARG A 79 5.49 -15.99 11.00
C ARG A 79 6.01 -15.52 9.63
N ILE A 80 6.39 -14.24 9.49
CA ILE A 80 7.02 -13.73 8.25
C ILE A 80 8.39 -14.37 8.06
N LEU A 81 9.27 -14.33 9.07
CA LEU A 81 10.62 -14.83 8.97
C LEU A 81 10.69 -16.33 8.61
N TYR A 82 9.81 -17.14 9.19
CA TYR A 82 9.80 -18.60 8.98
C TYR A 82 8.82 -19.05 7.88
N SER A 83 8.12 -18.13 7.19
CA SER A 83 7.35 -18.51 6.01
C SER A 83 8.29 -18.95 4.89
N PRO A 84 7.99 -20.04 4.14
CA PRO A 84 8.88 -20.50 3.07
C PRO A 84 8.91 -19.49 1.90
N LEU A 85 10.02 -19.46 1.17
CA LEU A 85 10.16 -18.80 -0.12
C LEU A 85 9.77 -19.79 -1.22
N GLU A 86 8.58 -19.65 -1.80
CA GLU A 86 8.00 -20.66 -2.71
C GLU A 86 8.16 -20.30 -4.19
N ASN A 87 8.24 -19.02 -4.53
CA ASN A 87 8.10 -18.54 -5.90
C ASN A 87 9.26 -17.61 -6.32
N ARG A 88 10.49 -17.93 -5.96
CA ARG A 88 11.66 -17.13 -6.36
C ARG A 88 11.72 -16.97 -7.89
N GLY A 89 11.93 -15.75 -8.34
CA GLY A 89 12.01 -15.44 -9.76
C GLY A 89 10.66 -15.46 -10.50
N LYS A 90 9.53 -15.62 -9.77
CA LYS A 90 8.18 -15.40 -10.30
C LYS A 90 7.59 -14.11 -9.72
N TYR A 91 6.69 -13.49 -10.44
CA TYR A 91 5.92 -12.37 -9.92
C TYR A 91 4.79 -12.90 -9.03
N VAL A 92 4.85 -12.58 -7.75
CA VAL A 92 3.78 -12.82 -6.77
C VAL A 92 3.62 -11.55 -5.95
N TYR A 93 2.54 -10.79 -6.18
CA TYR A 93 2.22 -9.62 -5.36
C TYR A 93 2.14 -10.02 -3.89
N SER A 94 2.93 -9.36 -3.04
CA SER A 94 3.09 -9.74 -1.65
C SER A 94 3.06 -8.54 -0.71
N ASP A 95 2.19 -8.61 0.30
CA ASP A 95 2.16 -7.65 1.40
C ASP A 95 3.42 -7.75 2.26
N LEU A 96 3.98 -8.97 2.37
CA LEU A 96 5.18 -9.22 3.16
C LEU A 96 6.40 -8.46 2.63
N ASP A 97 6.48 -8.23 1.32
CA ASP A 97 7.51 -7.41 0.71
C ASP A 97 7.57 -6.03 1.37
N PHE A 98 6.43 -5.39 1.51
CA PHE A 98 6.36 -4.02 2.04
C PHE A 98 6.40 -3.96 3.57
N ILE A 99 6.04 -5.03 4.27
CA ILE A 99 6.32 -5.15 5.72
C ILE A 99 7.83 -5.23 5.98
N LEU A 100 8.57 -6.00 5.18
CA LEU A 100 10.03 -6.08 5.26
C LEU A 100 10.70 -4.74 4.91
N LEU A 101 10.19 -4.03 3.90
CA LEU A 101 10.67 -2.70 3.53
C LEU A 101 10.37 -1.65 4.59
N GLN A 102 9.20 -1.69 5.24
CA GLN A 102 8.93 -0.86 6.42
C GLN A 102 9.98 -1.05 7.48
N LYS A 103 10.26 -2.30 7.86
CA LYS A 103 11.26 -2.62 8.87
C LYS A 103 12.65 -2.11 8.50
N MET A 104 12.99 -2.18 7.19
CA MET A 104 14.22 -1.59 6.68
C MET A 104 14.26 -0.07 6.86
N VAL A 105 13.19 0.64 6.50
CA VAL A 105 13.10 2.10 6.67
C VAL A 105 13.26 2.47 8.15
N GLU A 106 12.54 1.81 9.04
CA GLU A 106 12.57 2.07 10.48
C GLU A 106 13.94 1.79 11.08
N ASN A 107 14.62 0.71 10.66
CA ASN A 107 15.98 0.40 11.10
C ASN A 107 17.02 1.42 10.63
N VAL A 108 16.88 1.91 9.39
CA VAL A 108 17.83 2.89 8.82
C VAL A 108 17.60 4.28 9.38
N THR A 109 16.35 4.69 9.52
CA THR A 109 15.99 6.07 9.94
C THR A 109 15.89 6.24 11.45
N LYS A 110 15.75 5.14 12.20
CA LYS A 110 15.47 5.14 13.65
C LYS A 110 14.18 5.87 14.02
N GLN A 111 13.25 5.94 13.10
CA GLN A 111 11.92 6.51 13.26
C GLN A 111 10.88 5.49 12.83
N THR A 112 9.66 5.56 13.37
CA THR A 112 8.54 4.78 12.85
C THR A 112 8.17 5.26 11.43
N LEU A 113 7.61 4.39 10.60
CA LEU A 113 7.31 4.71 9.21
C LEU A 113 6.43 5.96 9.08
N ASP A 114 5.38 6.07 9.90
CA ASP A 114 4.46 7.21 9.90
C ASP A 114 5.14 8.53 10.28
N GLN A 115 6.04 8.51 11.29
CA GLN A 115 6.83 9.68 11.69
C GLN A 115 7.77 10.12 10.56
N TYR A 116 8.48 9.16 9.96
CA TYR A 116 9.44 9.44 8.91
C TYR A 116 8.75 10.04 7.67
N VAL A 117 7.68 9.39 7.15
CA VAL A 117 7.01 9.90 5.96
C VAL A 117 6.28 11.23 6.19
N TYR A 118 5.75 11.44 7.40
CA TYR A 118 5.17 12.73 7.76
C TYR A 118 6.21 13.86 7.72
N LYS A 119 7.33 13.66 8.39
CA LYS A 119 8.38 14.67 8.52
C LYS A 119 9.08 14.99 7.19
N GLU A 120 9.43 13.94 6.44
CA GLU A 120 10.25 14.08 5.24
C GLU A 120 9.44 14.38 3.97
N PHE A 121 8.15 14.00 3.94
CA PHE A 121 7.31 14.13 2.76
C PHE A 121 6.01 14.87 3.01
N TYR A 122 5.12 14.40 3.89
CA TYR A 122 3.76 14.94 3.96
C TYR A 122 3.76 16.40 4.40
N GLN A 123 4.42 16.71 5.50
CA GLN A 123 4.50 18.08 6.02
C GLN A 123 5.17 19.03 5.03
N PRO A 124 6.39 18.78 4.50
CA PRO A 124 7.05 19.72 3.59
C PRO A 124 6.41 19.79 2.18
N LEU A 125 5.63 18.79 1.76
CA LEU A 125 4.82 18.85 0.54
C LEU A 125 3.46 19.55 0.74
N GLY A 126 3.08 19.89 1.98
CA GLY A 126 1.78 20.48 2.29
C GLY A 126 0.62 19.48 2.24
N MET A 127 0.89 18.16 2.37
CA MET A 127 -0.12 17.10 2.36
C MET A 127 -0.83 17.01 3.72
N ASN A 128 -1.62 18.04 4.04
CA ASN A 128 -2.20 18.22 5.37
C ASN A 128 -3.36 17.26 5.69
N SER A 129 -3.89 16.58 4.68
CA SER A 129 -4.99 15.60 4.79
C SER A 129 -4.51 14.17 4.59
N THR A 130 -3.21 13.90 4.80
CA THR A 130 -2.60 12.57 4.65
C THR A 130 -2.04 12.08 5.97
N ALA A 131 -2.43 10.87 6.37
CA ALA A 131 -1.90 10.23 7.58
C ALA A 131 -2.23 8.74 7.64
N TYR A 132 -1.48 8.04 8.48
CA TYR A 132 -1.94 6.80 9.11
C TYR A 132 -2.92 7.10 10.24
N ASN A 133 -3.78 6.13 10.58
CA ASN A 133 -4.72 6.24 11.70
C ASN A 133 -5.54 7.55 11.67
N ALA A 134 -6.25 7.78 10.57
CA ALA A 134 -6.97 9.03 10.30
C ALA A 134 -7.87 9.51 11.46
N LYS A 135 -8.46 8.57 12.20
CA LYS A 135 -9.33 8.89 13.34
C LYS A 135 -8.62 9.62 14.50
N LEU A 136 -7.29 9.55 14.57
CA LEU A 136 -6.52 10.32 15.57
C LEU A 136 -6.33 11.79 15.18
N LYS A 137 -6.59 12.13 13.90
CA LYS A 137 -6.36 13.48 13.36
C LYS A 137 -7.65 14.20 12.97
N TRP A 138 -8.66 13.47 12.50
CA TRP A 138 -9.89 14.07 11.98
C TRP A 138 -11.14 13.47 12.63
N PRO A 139 -12.21 14.25 12.75
CA PRO A 139 -13.48 13.72 13.24
C PRO A 139 -14.05 12.68 12.27
N LYS A 140 -14.74 11.69 12.81
CA LYS A 140 -15.29 10.56 12.05
C LYS A 140 -16.09 10.98 10.82
N LYS A 141 -16.87 12.06 10.90
CA LYS A 141 -17.72 12.59 9.83
C LYS A 141 -16.94 13.03 8.57
N GLU A 142 -15.65 13.30 8.70
CA GLU A 142 -14.77 13.73 7.61
C GLU A 142 -14.02 12.56 6.95
N ILE A 143 -14.17 11.35 7.49
CA ILE A 143 -13.47 10.16 7.01
C ILE A 143 -14.47 9.24 6.35
N ALA A 144 -14.19 8.80 5.12
CA ALA A 144 -15.01 7.79 4.45
C ALA A 144 -15.05 6.50 5.28
N PRO A 145 -16.22 5.83 5.42
CA PRO A 145 -16.30 4.55 6.10
C PRO A 145 -15.50 3.48 5.33
N THR A 146 -14.88 2.57 6.07
CA THR A 146 -13.99 1.54 5.49
C THR A 146 -14.77 0.28 5.13
N GLU A 147 -15.43 -0.34 6.12
CA GLU A 147 -16.16 -1.60 5.97
C GLU A 147 -17.07 -1.83 7.18
N ILE A 148 -18.14 -2.64 7.01
CA ILE A 148 -18.81 -3.30 8.12
C ILE A 148 -18.13 -4.65 8.31
N ASP A 149 -17.15 -4.69 9.22
CA ASP A 149 -16.34 -5.87 9.48
C ASP A 149 -17.06 -6.83 10.43
N ASN A 150 -17.56 -7.93 9.91
CA ASN A 150 -18.28 -8.99 10.65
C ASN A 150 -17.48 -10.29 10.75
N TYR A 151 -16.21 -10.29 10.38
CA TYR A 151 -15.37 -11.49 10.37
C TYR A 151 -14.12 -11.38 11.25
N PHE A 152 -13.75 -10.18 11.69
CA PHE A 152 -12.59 -9.94 12.57
C PHE A 152 -12.92 -8.97 13.70
N ARG A 153 -13.23 -7.69 13.37
CA ARG A 153 -13.39 -6.63 14.37
C ARG A 153 -14.83 -6.46 14.87
N HIS A 154 -15.80 -7.06 14.16
CA HIS A 154 -17.23 -7.06 14.47
C HIS A 154 -17.80 -5.66 14.74
N GLN A 155 -17.45 -4.71 13.85
CA GLN A 155 -17.90 -3.32 13.97
C GLN A 155 -17.83 -2.59 12.61
N VAL A 156 -18.46 -1.40 12.55
CA VAL A 156 -18.25 -0.48 11.45
C VAL A 156 -16.85 0.13 11.59
N VAL A 157 -15.94 -0.24 10.71
CA VAL A 157 -14.59 0.28 10.66
C VAL A 157 -14.60 1.61 9.91
N GLN A 158 -14.13 2.67 10.55
CA GLN A 158 -14.02 4.01 9.96
C GLN A 158 -12.87 4.78 10.59
N GLY A 159 -11.94 5.25 9.78
CA GLY A 159 -10.72 5.91 10.24
C GLY A 159 -9.62 4.96 10.74
N TYR A 160 -9.85 3.66 10.58
CA TYR A 160 -8.86 2.59 10.75
C TYR A 160 -8.66 1.88 9.41
N VAL A 161 -7.45 1.36 9.20
CA VAL A 161 -7.09 0.64 7.97
C VAL A 161 -8.01 -0.55 7.72
N HIS A 162 -8.35 -0.78 6.45
CA HIS A 162 -9.12 -1.96 6.03
C HIS A 162 -8.36 -3.26 6.32
N ASP A 163 -7.10 -3.32 5.88
CA ASP A 163 -6.26 -4.52 5.97
C ASP A 163 -6.07 -4.99 7.41
N MET A 164 -6.35 -6.27 7.66
CA MET A 164 -6.33 -6.86 9.00
C MET A 164 -4.91 -6.98 9.55
N GLY A 165 -3.93 -7.32 8.70
CA GLY A 165 -2.53 -7.40 9.09
C GLY A 165 -1.98 -6.04 9.47
N ALA A 166 -2.24 -5.01 8.66
CA ALA A 166 -1.87 -3.63 8.98
C ALA A 166 -2.55 -3.13 10.26
N ALA A 167 -3.83 -3.47 10.49
CA ALA A 167 -4.53 -3.14 11.73
C ALA A 167 -3.86 -3.77 12.96
N MET A 168 -3.40 -5.03 12.84
CA MET A 168 -2.66 -5.72 13.90
C MET A 168 -1.25 -5.13 14.12
N TYR A 169 -0.68 -4.39 13.16
CA TYR A 169 0.48 -3.52 13.33
C TYR A 169 0.13 -2.13 13.88
N GLY A 170 -1.07 -1.94 14.43
CA GLY A 170 -1.51 -0.65 14.97
C GLY A 170 -1.91 0.37 13.91
N GLY A 171 -2.21 -0.07 12.70
CA GLY A 171 -2.65 0.77 11.57
C GLY A 171 -1.52 1.42 10.79
N VAL A 172 -0.25 1.19 11.15
CA VAL A 172 0.93 1.68 10.42
C VAL A 172 1.66 0.52 9.80
N SER A 173 1.56 0.37 8.48
CA SER A 173 2.27 -0.70 7.77
C SER A 173 2.70 -0.27 6.36
N GLY A 174 3.80 -0.87 5.88
CA GLY A 174 4.35 -0.54 4.57
C GLY A 174 3.45 -0.92 3.39
N HIS A 175 2.55 -1.89 3.58
CA HIS A 175 1.65 -2.37 2.52
C HIS A 175 0.27 -1.73 2.54
N ALA A 176 -0.18 -1.15 3.68
CA ALA A 176 -1.50 -0.52 3.83
C ALA A 176 -1.55 0.43 5.02
N GLY A 177 -2.57 1.32 5.08
CA GLY A 177 -2.86 2.14 6.27
C GLY A 177 -2.96 3.63 6.03
N ILE A 178 -2.60 4.13 4.86
CA ILE A 178 -2.65 5.57 4.55
C ILE A 178 -4.09 5.99 4.23
N PHE A 179 -4.50 7.10 4.83
CA PHE A 179 -5.68 7.89 4.48
C PHE A 179 -5.24 9.19 3.84
N SER A 180 -5.92 9.63 2.80
CA SER A 180 -5.54 10.84 2.06
C SER A 180 -6.71 11.44 1.28
N THR A 181 -6.43 12.54 0.58
CA THR A 181 -7.32 13.18 -0.40
C THR A 181 -6.72 13.11 -1.79
N PRO A 182 -7.53 13.29 -2.86
CA PRO A 182 -7.00 13.34 -4.23
C PRO A 182 -5.94 14.42 -4.42
N ASN A 183 -6.11 15.58 -3.79
CA ASN A 183 -5.16 16.68 -3.87
C ASN A 183 -3.78 16.31 -3.29
N ASP A 184 -3.75 15.76 -2.09
CA ASP A 184 -2.49 15.40 -1.42
C ASP A 184 -1.73 14.33 -2.22
N ILE A 185 -2.45 13.28 -2.68
CA ILE A 185 -1.85 12.26 -3.55
C ILE A 185 -1.39 12.87 -4.87
N GLY A 186 -2.16 13.81 -5.44
CA GLY A 186 -1.80 14.56 -6.64
C GLY A 186 -0.48 15.33 -6.46
N VAL A 187 -0.28 16.01 -5.33
CA VAL A 187 0.96 16.70 -4.98
C VAL A 187 2.15 15.76 -4.95
N LEU A 188 2.02 14.61 -4.28
CA LEU A 188 3.08 13.60 -4.21
C LEU A 188 3.48 13.09 -5.61
N PHE A 189 2.49 12.75 -6.43
CA PHE A 189 2.75 12.23 -7.77
C PHE A 189 3.20 13.33 -8.74
N GLN A 190 2.77 14.57 -8.55
CA GLN A 190 3.30 15.70 -9.31
C GLN A 190 4.79 15.95 -8.98
N MET A 191 5.18 15.82 -7.72
CA MET A 191 6.59 15.90 -7.30
C MET A 191 7.43 14.83 -8.03
N LEU A 192 6.93 13.59 -8.10
CA LEU A 192 7.60 12.52 -8.83
C LEU A 192 7.63 12.78 -10.33
N LEU A 193 6.53 13.23 -10.93
CA LEU A 193 6.43 13.57 -12.35
C LEU A 193 7.42 14.67 -12.74
N ASN A 194 7.67 15.63 -11.84
CA ASN A 194 8.67 16.70 -11.99
C ASN A 194 10.11 16.22 -11.70
N GLY A 195 10.37 14.92 -11.70
CA GLY A 195 11.71 14.36 -11.43
C GLY A 195 12.22 14.63 -10.03
N GLY A 196 11.34 14.60 -9.04
CA GLY A 196 11.67 14.74 -7.62
C GLY A 196 11.68 16.17 -7.10
N VAL A 197 11.06 17.13 -7.79
CA VAL A 197 10.98 18.54 -7.40
C VAL A 197 9.54 18.99 -7.22
N TYR A 198 9.25 19.69 -6.15
CA TYR A 198 7.96 20.36 -5.93
C TYR A 198 8.15 21.70 -5.22
N ASN A 199 7.46 22.72 -5.71
CA ASN A 199 7.51 24.08 -5.17
C ASN A 199 8.97 24.59 -4.91
N GLY A 200 9.86 24.38 -5.90
CA GLY A 200 11.27 24.79 -5.82
C GLY A 200 12.16 23.91 -4.95
N LYS A 201 11.60 22.99 -4.16
CA LYS A 201 12.35 22.06 -3.30
C LYS A 201 12.59 20.72 -3.99
N ARG A 202 13.84 20.23 -3.90
CA ARG A 202 14.20 18.89 -4.37
C ARG A 202 14.07 17.88 -3.24
N TYR A 203 13.28 16.83 -3.48
CA TYR A 203 13.07 15.69 -2.59
C TYR A 203 13.88 14.46 -3.03
N PHE A 204 13.96 14.24 -4.35
CA PHE A 204 14.74 13.15 -4.94
C PHE A 204 15.57 13.66 -6.13
N GLN A 205 16.68 12.99 -6.40
CA GLN A 205 17.37 13.17 -7.66
C GLN A 205 16.52 12.61 -8.80
N LYS A 206 16.55 13.26 -9.96
CA LYS A 206 15.82 12.78 -11.14
C LYS A 206 16.18 11.34 -11.50
N THR A 207 17.46 10.99 -11.46
CA THR A 207 17.96 9.64 -11.69
C THR A 207 17.37 8.61 -10.75
N THR A 208 17.10 8.97 -9.49
CA THR A 208 16.41 8.10 -8.52
C THR A 208 14.96 7.89 -8.93
N VAL A 209 14.23 8.96 -9.26
CA VAL A 209 12.84 8.84 -9.74
C VAL A 209 12.79 7.98 -10.99
N ASP A 210 13.65 8.25 -11.98
CA ASP A 210 13.71 7.49 -13.23
C ASP A 210 13.98 5.99 -12.96
N LEU A 211 14.91 5.67 -12.06
CA LEU A 211 15.22 4.30 -11.67
C LEU A 211 14.02 3.57 -11.07
N PHE A 212 13.30 4.20 -10.15
CA PHE A 212 12.20 3.56 -9.44
C PHE A 212 10.94 3.42 -10.32
N THR A 213 10.68 4.39 -11.19
CA THR A 213 9.49 4.41 -12.05
C THR A 213 9.66 3.67 -13.36
N ALA A 214 10.90 3.38 -13.79
CA ALA A 214 11.17 2.57 -14.98
C ALA A 214 10.71 1.11 -14.78
N LYS A 215 10.41 0.41 -15.89
CA LYS A 215 10.22 -1.04 -15.84
C LYS A 215 11.56 -1.70 -15.49
N ASN A 216 11.63 -2.34 -14.35
CA ASN A 216 12.85 -2.97 -13.81
C ASN A 216 12.86 -4.50 -13.84
N SER A 217 11.83 -5.11 -14.45
CA SER A 217 11.66 -6.55 -14.47
C SER A 217 11.39 -7.06 -15.87
N PHE A 218 11.97 -8.22 -16.20
CA PHE A 218 11.62 -9.00 -17.40
C PHE A 218 10.43 -9.93 -17.13
N ILE A 219 10.10 -10.20 -15.85
CA ILE A 219 9.08 -11.17 -15.43
C ILE A 219 7.72 -10.48 -15.31
N SER A 220 7.72 -9.21 -14.91
CA SER A 220 6.50 -8.42 -14.69
C SER A 220 6.61 -7.02 -15.31
N ARG A 221 5.47 -6.31 -15.37
CA ARG A 221 5.43 -4.90 -15.81
C ARG A 221 5.99 -3.92 -14.75
N ARG A 222 6.31 -4.38 -13.54
CA ARG A 222 6.64 -3.52 -12.38
C ARG A 222 7.90 -2.68 -12.54
N GLY A 223 7.84 -1.46 -11.99
CA GLY A 223 8.98 -0.70 -11.53
C GLY A 223 9.39 -1.12 -10.11
N LEU A 224 10.20 -0.33 -9.45
CA LEU A 224 10.59 -0.57 -8.05
C LEU A 224 9.56 0.07 -7.11
N GLY A 225 8.62 -0.76 -6.62
CA GLY A 225 7.50 -0.30 -5.79
C GLY A 225 6.31 0.28 -6.58
N PHE A 226 6.46 0.54 -7.86
CA PHE A 226 5.39 1.07 -8.73
C PHE A 226 4.80 0.00 -9.64
N ASP A 227 3.51 0.12 -9.94
CA ASP A 227 2.86 -0.58 -11.04
C ASP A 227 2.95 0.24 -12.32
N LYS A 228 2.79 -0.41 -13.47
CA LYS A 228 2.93 0.19 -14.80
C LYS A 228 1.87 -0.39 -15.75
N PRO A 229 1.63 0.27 -16.91
CA PRO A 229 0.81 -0.32 -17.96
C PRO A 229 1.32 -1.70 -18.35
N GLU A 230 0.39 -2.62 -18.63
CA GLU A 230 0.74 -3.88 -19.25
C GLU A 230 1.01 -3.67 -20.76
N THR A 231 2.14 -4.17 -21.23
CA THR A 231 2.56 -4.04 -22.64
C THR A 231 2.44 -5.33 -23.43
N ASN A 232 2.15 -6.46 -22.76
CA ASN A 232 1.93 -7.73 -23.45
C ASN A 232 0.51 -7.79 -24.01
N ALA A 233 0.39 -8.07 -25.30
CA ALA A 233 -0.91 -8.24 -25.94
C ALA A 233 -1.73 -9.36 -25.26
N GLY A 234 -3.03 -9.12 -25.10
CA GLY A 234 -3.96 -10.08 -24.48
C GLY A 234 -3.96 -10.12 -22.95
N LYS A 235 -3.08 -9.36 -22.27
CA LYS A 235 -3.13 -9.21 -20.80
C LYS A 235 -3.84 -7.92 -20.40
N GLY A 236 -4.64 -7.99 -19.34
CA GLY A 236 -5.31 -6.82 -18.75
C GLY A 236 -4.27 -5.82 -18.19
N SER A 237 -4.48 -4.54 -18.46
CA SER A 237 -3.67 -3.45 -17.91
C SER A 237 -4.39 -2.84 -16.70
N PRO A 238 -3.65 -2.34 -15.70
CA PRO A 238 -4.25 -1.65 -14.55
C PRO A 238 -4.60 -0.19 -14.85
N CYS A 239 -4.31 0.31 -16.04
CA CYS A 239 -4.63 1.66 -16.50
C CYS A 239 -5.10 1.63 -17.96
N CYS A 240 -5.73 2.72 -18.42
CA CYS A 240 -6.34 2.83 -19.73
C CYS A 240 -5.32 2.70 -20.89
N ASP A 241 -5.82 2.39 -22.09
CA ASP A 241 -5.00 2.18 -23.30
C ASP A 241 -4.36 3.47 -23.82
N ASN A 242 -4.85 4.64 -23.43
CA ASN A 242 -4.24 5.92 -23.78
C ASN A 242 -3.00 6.26 -22.95
N ALA A 243 -2.82 5.59 -21.80
CA ALA A 243 -1.66 5.81 -20.94
C ALA A 243 -0.36 5.37 -21.61
N SER A 244 0.68 6.19 -21.53
CA SER A 244 1.97 5.87 -22.13
C SER A 244 2.67 4.71 -21.43
N LYS A 245 3.61 4.04 -22.13
CA LYS A 245 4.45 2.98 -21.53
C LYS A 245 5.32 3.50 -20.35
N LYS A 246 5.51 4.82 -20.24
CA LYS A 246 6.23 5.46 -19.12
C LYS A 246 5.37 5.71 -17.90
N THR A 247 4.04 5.61 -18.02
CA THR A 247 3.12 5.76 -16.90
C THR A 247 3.54 4.87 -15.73
N PHE A 248 3.45 5.41 -14.52
CA PHE A 248 3.72 4.70 -13.27
C PHE A 248 2.70 5.12 -12.21
N GLY A 249 2.44 4.23 -11.27
CA GLY A 249 1.46 4.48 -10.22
C GLY A 249 1.15 3.24 -9.42
N HIS A 250 -0.03 3.18 -8.85
CA HIS A 250 -0.53 1.99 -8.15
C HIS A 250 -2.04 1.99 -8.00
N GLN A 251 -2.60 0.81 -7.75
CA GLN A 251 -3.99 0.62 -7.36
C GLN A 251 -4.06 0.17 -5.90
N GLY A 252 -5.13 0.58 -5.19
CA GLY A 252 -5.43 0.12 -3.84
C GLY A 252 -6.60 -0.86 -3.81
N PHE A 253 -6.57 -1.80 -2.86
CA PHE A 253 -7.62 -2.80 -2.64
C PHE A 253 -8.99 -2.15 -2.40
N THR A 254 -9.02 -1.02 -1.70
CA THR A 254 -10.23 -0.26 -1.39
C THR A 254 -10.84 0.48 -2.59
N GLY A 255 -10.29 0.30 -3.78
CA GLY A 255 -10.81 0.88 -5.02
C GLY A 255 -10.12 2.17 -5.46
N THR A 256 -9.05 2.55 -4.80
CA THR A 256 -8.26 3.74 -5.11
C THR A 256 -7.25 3.46 -6.23
N CYS A 257 -6.83 4.50 -6.95
CA CYS A 257 -5.65 4.45 -7.81
C CYS A 257 -5.05 5.84 -8.03
N VAL A 258 -3.78 5.83 -8.41
CA VAL A 258 -3.07 7.01 -8.92
C VAL A 258 -2.14 6.59 -10.06
N TRP A 259 -2.11 7.41 -11.11
CA TRP A 259 -1.25 7.22 -12.28
C TRP A 259 -0.64 8.54 -12.69
N ALA A 260 0.69 8.58 -12.85
CA ALA A 260 1.41 9.69 -13.44
C ALA A 260 1.97 9.27 -14.80
N ASP A 261 1.66 10.04 -15.83
CA ASP A 261 2.13 9.81 -17.19
C ASP A 261 3.09 10.91 -17.64
N PRO A 262 4.40 10.64 -17.69
CA PRO A 262 5.40 11.63 -18.09
C PRO A 262 5.27 12.12 -19.54
N GLU A 263 4.71 11.31 -20.45
CA GLU A 263 4.57 11.70 -21.86
C GLU A 263 3.39 12.64 -22.07
N SER A 264 2.36 12.52 -21.25
CA SER A 264 1.17 13.37 -21.29
C SER A 264 1.21 14.49 -20.24
N ASN A 265 2.23 14.51 -19.40
CA ASN A 265 2.35 15.41 -18.24
C ASN A 265 1.07 15.43 -17.38
N LEU A 266 0.52 14.24 -17.12
CA LEU A 266 -0.77 14.06 -16.47
C LEU A 266 -0.63 13.25 -15.19
N VAL A 267 -1.25 13.73 -14.11
CA VAL A 267 -1.50 12.93 -12.89
C VAL A 267 -3.00 12.67 -12.78
N PHE A 268 -3.37 11.42 -12.76
CA PHE A 268 -4.75 10.95 -12.54
C PHE A 268 -4.86 10.33 -11.16
N VAL A 269 -5.78 10.82 -10.34
CA VAL A 269 -6.08 10.27 -9.01
C VAL A 269 -7.56 9.94 -8.94
N PHE A 270 -7.88 8.72 -8.51
CA PHE A 270 -9.25 8.29 -8.25
C PHE A 270 -9.29 7.59 -6.89
N LEU A 271 -10.06 8.14 -5.96
CA LEU A 271 -10.26 7.56 -4.64
C LEU A 271 -11.69 7.08 -4.47
N SER A 272 -11.86 5.91 -3.93
CA SER A 272 -13.15 5.33 -3.57
C SER A 272 -13.02 4.47 -2.31
N ASN A 273 -14.16 4.13 -1.71
CA ASN A 273 -14.26 3.22 -0.57
C ASN A 273 -15.16 2.03 -0.93
N ARG A 274 -14.84 1.32 -2.03
CA ARG A 274 -15.64 0.20 -2.54
C ARG A 274 -15.88 -0.92 -1.52
N THR A 275 -15.03 -1.01 -0.50
CA THR A 275 -15.13 -2.01 0.56
C THR A 275 -16.25 -1.72 1.56
N TYR A 276 -16.88 -0.54 1.50
CA TYR A 276 -18.06 -0.24 2.29
C TYR A 276 -19.34 -0.47 1.47
N PRO A 277 -20.36 -1.13 2.01
CA PRO A 277 -20.41 -1.76 3.35
C PRO A 277 -19.65 -3.09 3.44
N THR A 278 -19.29 -3.71 2.32
CA THR A 278 -18.60 -5.01 2.29
C THR A 278 -17.55 -5.08 1.18
N ALA A 279 -16.42 -5.73 1.48
CA ALA A 279 -15.36 -6.01 0.51
C ALA A 279 -15.78 -6.97 -0.62
N GLU A 280 -16.91 -7.67 -0.47
CA GLU A 280 -17.52 -8.51 -1.51
C GLU A 280 -17.91 -7.71 -2.76
N ASN A 281 -18.14 -6.40 -2.64
CA ASN A 281 -18.44 -5.53 -3.76
C ASN A 281 -17.21 -5.39 -4.68
N LYS A 282 -17.28 -6.01 -5.86
CA LYS A 282 -16.22 -6.02 -6.88
C LYS A 282 -16.58 -5.23 -8.15
N LEU A 283 -17.73 -4.56 -8.21
CA LEU A 283 -18.24 -3.90 -9.42
C LEU A 283 -17.24 -2.88 -10.01
N ILE A 284 -16.57 -2.10 -9.18
CA ILE A 284 -15.55 -1.12 -9.63
C ILE A 284 -14.40 -1.78 -10.39
N ASN A 285 -14.03 -3.01 -9.99
CA ASN A 285 -12.86 -3.71 -10.51
C ASN A 285 -13.19 -4.70 -11.64
N SER A 286 -14.46 -5.06 -11.82
CA SER A 286 -14.88 -6.10 -12.75
C SER A 286 -15.70 -5.55 -13.92
N SER A 287 -17.02 -5.57 -13.82
CA SER A 287 -17.90 -5.25 -14.93
C SER A 287 -17.93 -3.78 -15.30
N LEU A 288 -17.78 -2.87 -14.33
CA LEU A 288 -17.82 -1.42 -14.60
C LEU A 288 -16.44 -0.84 -14.93
N ASN A 289 -15.36 -1.47 -14.49
CA ASN A 289 -13.97 -1.03 -14.69
C ASN A 289 -13.77 0.50 -14.55
N VAL A 290 -14.39 1.09 -13.51
CA VAL A 290 -14.58 2.54 -13.38
C VAL A 290 -13.28 3.32 -13.44
N ARG A 291 -12.21 2.78 -12.85
CA ARG A 291 -10.91 3.47 -12.76
C ARG A 291 -10.28 3.68 -14.14
N GLU A 292 -10.26 2.62 -14.96
CA GLU A 292 -9.68 2.67 -16.31
C GLU A 292 -10.58 3.49 -17.25
N VAL A 293 -11.89 3.32 -17.15
CA VAL A 293 -12.87 4.07 -17.96
C VAL A 293 -12.78 5.57 -17.66
N ALA A 294 -12.77 5.97 -16.38
CA ALA A 294 -12.62 7.37 -15.99
C ALA A 294 -11.31 7.96 -16.50
N GLN A 295 -10.21 7.24 -16.33
CA GLN A 295 -8.91 7.64 -16.85
C GLN A 295 -8.95 7.81 -18.38
N GLN A 296 -9.56 6.86 -19.11
CA GLN A 296 -9.67 6.92 -20.57
C GLN A 296 -10.43 8.15 -21.05
N TYR A 297 -11.54 8.51 -20.38
CA TYR A 297 -12.30 9.71 -20.75
C TYR A 297 -11.49 10.99 -20.56
N ILE A 298 -10.67 11.07 -19.51
CA ILE A 298 -9.77 12.23 -19.29
C ILE A 298 -8.75 12.33 -20.43
N TYR A 299 -8.09 11.24 -20.81
CA TYR A 299 -7.15 11.27 -21.93
C TYR A 299 -7.83 11.70 -23.24
N LYS A 300 -9.02 11.17 -23.53
CA LYS A 300 -9.80 11.54 -24.71
C LYS A 300 -10.18 13.02 -24.70
N SER A 301 -10.61 13.57 -23.57
CA SER A 301 -10.97 14.98 -23.44
C SER A 301 -9.77 15.92 -23.65
N LEU A 302 -8.56 15.45 -23.41
CA LEU A 302 -7.31 16.14 -23.68
C LEU A 302 -6.81 15.93 -25.13
N GLY A 303 -7.58 15.25 -25.99
CA GLY A 303 -7.18 14.95 -27.36
C GLY A 303 -6.05 13.92 -27.50
N ILE A 304 -5.75 13.17 -26.43
CA ILE A 304 -4.69 12.16 -26.42
C ILE A 304 -5.27 10.84 -26.96
N ALA A 305 -4.83 10.46 -28.18
CA ALA A 305 -5.27 9.23 -28.82
C ALA A 305 -4.79 7.98 -28.06
N SER A 306 -5.52 6.86 -28.23
CA SER A 306 -5.04 5.56 -27.75
C SER A 306 -3.75 5.20 -28.48
N LYS A 307 -2.71 4.86 -27.70
CA LYS A 307 -1.45 4.36 -28.25
C LYS A 307 -1.63 2.86 -28.44
N SER A 308 -1.59 2.38 -29.69
CA SER A 308 -1.66 0.95 -29.96
C SER A 308 -0.62 0.21 -29.08
N ARG A 309 -1.05 -0.87 -28.44
CA ARG A 309 -0.18 -1.74 -27.63
C ARG A 309 0.63 -2.69 -28.54
N ASN A 310 1.14 -2.16 -29.69
CA ASN A 310 2.02 -2.92 -30.58
C ASN A 310 3.44 -3.05 -30.01
#